data_dc9b82ca2cc3ef5dd8807e5e5a5419b2
#
_entry.id   dc9b82ca2cc3ef5dd8807e5e5a5419b2
#
_cell.length_a   1.000
_cell.length_b   1.000
_cell.length_c   1.000
_cell.angle_alpha   90.00
_cell.angle_beta   90.00
_cell.angle_gamma   90.00
#
_symmetry.space_group_name_H-M   'P 1'
#
loop_
_entity.id
_entity.type
_entity.pdbx_description
1 polymer ?
#
loop_
_entity_poly.entity_id
_entity_poly.type
_entity_poly.pdbx_seq_one_letter_code
_entity_poly.pdbx_strand_id
1 'polypeptide(L)'
;GTLFPPKYIENKLKFFPNIKEAVAFGDGRDTVTAFINIDLTSVGSWAERNNVVYASYQELAGHRDVYKMIEEHVDAVNRELSQEERVAGAQISRFLILHKELDPDDGEITRTAKVRRSLVNERYAVLIDALYDPAKKRQKIKTEVTFEDGRRGDIEGDVEIRDMKLHAIDRASFKEAAE
;
A
#
# COMPACT_ATOMS: atom_id res chain seq x y z
N GLY A 1 17.31 9.20 15.48
CA GLY A 1 16.49 9.28 14.30
C GLY A 1 15.39 8.22 14.28
N THR A 2 14.39 8.46 13.45
CA THR A 2 13.29 7.52 13.28
C THR A 2 13.74 6.32 12.45
N LEU A 3 13.50 5.11 12.98
CA LEU A 3 13.74 3.89 12.24
C LEU A 3 12.67 3.71 11.17
N PHE A 4 13.08 3.37 9.95
CA PHE A 4 12.16 2.96 8.89
C PHE A 4 12.40 1.49 8.54
N PRO A 5 11.61 0.55 9.12
CA PRO A 5 11.72 -0.87 8.82
C PRO A 5 10.64 -1.30 7.80
N PRO A 6 10.92 -1.28 6.49
CA PRO A 6 9.88 -1.52 5.48
C PRO A 6 9.22 -2.89 5.61
N LYS A 7 9.98 -3.95 5.84
CA LYS A 7 9.41 -5.30 5.98
C LYS A 7 8.49 -5.44 7.19
N TYR A 8 8.84 -4.79 8.29
CA TYR A 8 8.02 -4.80 9.51
C TYR A 8 6.65 -4.17 9.26
N ILE A 9 6.65 -3.00 8.61
CA ILE A 9 5.43 -2.29 8.26
C ILE A 9 4.59 -3.09 7.25
N GLU A 10 5.25 -3.62 6.23
CA GLU A 10 4.59 -4.44 5.21
C GLU A 10 3.95 -5.69 5.80
N ASN A 11 4.62 -6.36 6.73
CA ASN A 11 4.08 -7.55 7.40
C ASN A 11 2.86 -7.21 8.26
N LYS A 12 2.86 -6.06 8.94
CA LYS A 12 1.69 -5.60 9.68
C LYS A 12 0.50 -5.38 8.76
N LEU A 13 0.71 -4.76 7.60
CA LEU A 13 -0.34 -4.56 6.59
C LEU A 13 -0.87 -5.90 6.08
N LYS A 14 0.03 -6.84 5.78
CA LYS A 14 -0.34 -8.16 5.25
C LYS A 14 -0.98 -9.09 6.28
N PHE A 15 -1.02 -8.71 7.54
CA PHE A 15 -1.80 -9.42 8.54
C PHE A 15 -3.29 -9.42 8.20
N PHE A 16 -3.78 -8.39 7.53
CA PHE A 16 -5.18 -8.31 7.10
C PHE A 16 -5.39 -9.16 5.84
N PRO A 17 -6.37 -10.10 5.85
CA PRO A 17 -6.64 -10.95 4.68
C PRO A 17 -7.00 -10.19 3.41
N ASN A 18 -7.50 -8.96 3.53
CA ASN A 18 -7.84 -8.12 2.40
C ASN A 18 -6.61 -7.57 1.65
N ILE A 19 -5.45 -7.62 2.27
CA ILE A 19 -4.19 -7.12 1.70
C ILE A 19 -3.31 -8.31 1.32
N LYS A 20 -3.08 -8.47 0.02
CA LYS A 20 -2.24 -9.54 -0.51
C LYS A 20 -0.77 -9.16 -0.49
N GLU A 21 -0.45 -7.92 -0.87
CA GLU A 21 0.91 -7.42 -0.92
C GLU A 21 0.95 -5.95 -0.53
N ALA A 22 2.07 -5.52 0.02
CA ALA A 22 2.30 -4.13 0.39
C ALA A 22 3.75 -3.77 0.15
N VAL A 23 3.99 -2.54 -0.29
CA VAL A 23 5.34 -2.00 -0.48
C VAL A 23 5.39 -0.67 0.26
N ALA A 24 6.24 -0.58 1.29
CA ALA A 24 6.42 0.64 2.06
C ALA A 24 7.63 1.43 1.57
N PHE A 25 7.46 2.75 1.49
CA PHE A 25 8.51 3.70 1.09
C PHE A 25 8.77 4.66 2.24
N GLY A 26 10.01 5.08 2.42
CA GLY A 26 10.37 6.01 3.50
C GLY A 26 11.87 6.22 3.63
N ASP A 27 12.69 5.39 2.99
CA ASP A 27 14.15 5.52 3.06
C ASP A 27 14.59 6.85 2.43
N GLY A 28 15.31 7.67 3.22
CA GLY A 28 15.73 9.00 2.77
C GLY A 28 14.59 10.00 2.59
N ARG A 29 13.40 9.71 3.11
CA ARG A 29 12.20 10.56 2.99
C ARG A 29 11.73 11.05 4.36
N ASP A 30 11.00 12.15 4.36
CA ASP A 30 10.46 12.74 5.60
C ASP A 30 9.27 11.96 6.16
N THR A 31 8.55 11.24 5.30
CA THR A 31 7.35 10.48 5.68
C THR A 31 7.37 9.09 5.06
N VAL A 32 6.53 8.22 5.62
CA VAL A 32 6.33 6.86 5.12
C VAL A 32 5.05 6.83 4.29
N THR A 33 5.13 6.20 3.12
CA THR A 33 3.99 5.96 2.24
C THR A 33 3.96 4.50 1.83
N ALA A 34 2.85 4.05 1.23
CA ALA A 34 2.72 2.65 0.86
C ALA A 34 1.89 2.44 -0.41
N PHE A 35 2.28 1.42 -1.18
CA PHE A 35 1.43 0.78 -2.18
C PHE A 35 0.74 -0.42 -1.53
N ILE A 36 -0.52 -0.62 -1.86
CA ILE A 36 -1.32 -1.77 -1.42
C ILE A 36 -1.81 -2.55 -2.64
N ASN A 37 -1.62 -3.87 -2.61
CA ASN A 37 -2.37 -4.78 -3.48
C ASN A 37 -3.46 -5.45 -2.64
N ILE A 38 -4.69 -5.39 -3.10
CA ILE A 38 -5.80 -6.10 -2.44
C ILE A 38 -5.77 -7.58 -2.84
N ASP A 39 -6.26 -8.42 -1.94
CA ASP A 39 -6.50 -9.83 -2.23
C ASP A 39 -7.84 -9.97 -2.95
N LEU A 40 -7.80 -10.40 -4.21
CA LEU A 40 -8.99 -10.47 -5.06
C LEU A 40 -10.05 -11.42 -4.49
N THR A 41 -9.66 -12.56 -3.94
CA THR A 41 -10.59 -13.53 -3.38
C THR A 41 -11.29 -12.97 -2.14
N SER A 42 -10.52 -12.44 -1.21
CA SER A 42 -11.05 -11.88 0.05
C SER A 42 -11.91 -10.65 -0.19
N VAL A 43 -11.41 -9.69 -0.97
CA VAL A 43 -12.13 -8.45 -1.25
C VAL A 43 -13.33 -8.70 -2.17
N GLY A 44 -13.21 -9.65 -3.11
CA GLY A 44 -14.33 -10.06 -3.95
C GLY A 44 -15.48 -10.66 -3.15
N SER A 45 -15.19 -11.51 -2.17
CA SER A 45 -16.17 -12.06 -1.25
C SER A 45 -16.85 -10.97 -0.42
N TRP A 46 -16.06 -10.03 0.08
CA TRP A 46 -16.60 -8.87 0.80
C TRP A 46 -17.51 -8.03 -0.11
N ALA A 47 -17.11 -7.82 -1.36
CA ALA A 47 -17.90 -7.06 -2.34
C ALA A 47 -19.25 -7.70 -2.59
N GLU A 48 -19.32 -9.03 -2.74
CA GLU A 48 -20.57 -9.76 -2.88
C GLU A 48 -21.50 -9.54 -1.69
N ARG A 49 -20.97 -9.63 -0.47
CA ARG A 49 -21.76 -9.43 0.75
C ARG A 49 -22.25 -7.98 0.93
N ASN A 50 -21.58 -7.02 0.30
CA ASN A 50 -21.88 -5.59 0.45
C ASN A 50 -22.48 -4.98 -0.81
N ASN A 51 -22.92 -5.82 -1.76
CA ASN A 51 -23.56 -5.39 -3.01
C ASN A 51 -22.67 -4.43 -3.84
N VAL A 52 -21.37 -4.63 -3.78
CA VAL A 52 -20.39 -3.90 -4.62
C VAL A 52 -20.21 -4.66 -5.91
N VAL A 53 -20.56 -4.03 -7.03
CA VAL A 53 -20.45 -4.63 -8.37
C VAL A 53 -19.12 -4.21 -9.00
N TYR A 54 -18.41 -5.18 -9.57
CA TYR A 54 -17.14 -4.93 -10.26
C TYR A 54 -16.95 -5.96 -11.38
N ALA A 55 -16.26 -5.55 -12.44
CA ALA A 55 -15.99 -6.39 -13.60
C ALA A 55 -14.52 -6.86 -13.67
N SER A 56 -13.60 -6.19 -12.94
CA SER A 56 -12.18 -6.47 -13.01
C SER A 56 -11.49 -6.16 -11.68
N TYR A 57 -10.26 -6.67 -11.52
CA TYR A 57 -9.39 -6.31 -10.40
C TYR A 57 -9.23 -4.79 -10.30
N GLN A 58 -8.92 -4.13 -11.43
CA GLN A 58 -8.69 -2.69 -11.46
C GLN A 58 -9.90 -1.90 -10.96
N GLU A 59 -11.10 -2.30 -11.37
CA GLU A 59 -12.34 -1.65 -10.97
C GLU A 59 -12.59 -1.83 -9.46
N LEU A 60 -12.37 -3.05 -8.96
CA LEU A 60 -12.51 -3.35 -7.53
C LEU A 60 -11.46 -2.57 -6.71
N ALA A 61 -10.21 -2.56 -7.17
CA ALA A 61 -9.12 -1.84 -6.49
C ALA A 61 -9.35 -0.33 -6.44
N GLY A 62 -10.05 0.25 -7.42
CA GLY A 62 -10.37 1.67 -7.46
C GLY A 62 -11.68 2.06 -6.78
N HIS A 63 -12.42 1.09 -6.27
CA HIS A 63 -13.73 1.35 -5.68
C HIS A 63 -13.62 2.10 -4.35
N ARG A 64 -14.44 3.14 -4.18
CA ARG A 64 -14.39 4.01 -2.98
C ARG A 64 -14.59 3.25 -1.66
N ASP A 65 -15.46 2.25 -1.64
CA ASP A 65 -15.73 1.46 -0.43
C ASP A 65 -14.56 0.52 -0.11
N VAL A 66 -13.83 0.05 -1.12
CA VAL A 66 -12.61 -0.71 -0.94
C VAL A 66 -11.51 0.19 -0.36
N TYR A 67 -11.36 1.42 -0.88
CA TYR A 67 -10.43 2.40 -0.31
C TYR A 67 -10.74 2.68 1.16
N LYS A 68 -12.01 2.82 1.50
CA LYS A 68 -12.43 3.04 2.89
C LYS A 68 -12.05 1.87 3.80
N MET A 69 -12.28 0.64 3.33
CA MET A 69 -11.91 -0.57 4.08
C MET A 69 -10.39 -0.64 4.29
N ILE A 70 -9.62 -0.41 3.26
CA ILE A 70 -8.15 -0.43 3.35
C ILE A 70 -7.64 0.71 4.24
N GLU A 71 -8.25 1.89 4.18
CA GLU A 71 -7.92 3.00 5.08
C GLU A 71 -8.07 2.60 6.55
N GLU A 72 -9.13 1.85 6.88
CA GLU A 72 -9.33 1.34 8.24
C GLU A 72 -8.19 0.39 8.66
N HIS A 73 -7.71 -0.45 7.73
CA HIS A 73 -6.58 -1.34 8.00
C HIS A 73 -5.27 -0.55 8.20
N VAL A 74 -5.02 0.43 7.35
CA VAL A 74 -3.82 1.30 7.48
C VAL A 74 -3.88 2.07 8.80
N ASP A 75 -5.05 2.57 9.17
CA ASP A 75 -5.24 3.27 10.45
C ASP A 75 -4.93 2.36 11.64
N ALA A 76 -5.38 1.11 11.59
CA ALA A 76 -5.09 0.12 12.64
C ALA A 76 -3.58 -0.13 12.76
N VAL A 77 -2.87 -0.25 11.64
CA VAL A 77 -1.41 -0.40 11.62
C VAL A 77 -0.75 0.84 12.22
N ASN A 78 -1.18 2.04 11.82
CA ASN A 78 -0.62 3.28 12.36
C ASN A 78 -0.83 3.38 13.88
N ARG A 79 -2.00 2.94 14.37
CA ARG A 79 -2.27 2.91 15.82
C ARG A 79 -1.28 2.02 16.55
N GLU A 80 -1.03 0.81 16.02
CA GLU A 80 -0.03 -0.09 16.60
C GLU A 80 1.36 0.52 16.58
N LEU A 81 1.78 1.09 15.45
CA LEU A 81 3.09 1.73 15.31
C LEU A 81 3.27 2.88 16.31
N SER A 82 2.22 3.67 16.54
CA SER A 82 2.27 4.80 17.48
C SER A 82 2.59 4.37 18.90
N GLN A 83 2.33 3.12 19.25
CA GLN A 83 2.52 2.55 20.58
C GLN A 83 3.88 1.86 20.75
N GLU A 84 4.67 1.78 19.69
CA GLU A 84 6.00 1.14 19.69
C GLU A 84 7.08 2.22 19.53
N GLU A 85 7.89 2.43 20.57
CA GLU A 85 8.86 3.52 20.62
C GLU A 85 9.73 3.66 19.38
N ARG A 86 10.29 2.56 18.89
CA ARG A 86 11.24 2.57 17.76
C ARG A 86 10.61 2.97 16.44
N VAL A 87 9.33 2.67 16.23
CA VAL A 87 8.65 2.80 14.95
C VAL A 87 7.49 3.79 14.99
N ALA A 88 7.28 4.45 16.14
CA ALA A 88 6.17 5.39 16.31
C ALA A 88 6.18 6.53 15.28
N GLY A 89 7.36 6.96 14.84
CA GLY A 89 7.51 7.98 13.82
C GLY A 89 7.41 7.44 12.38
N ALA A 90 7.25 6.13 12.20
CA ALA A 90 7.17 5.49 10.88
C ALA A 90 5.73 5.18 10.46
N GLN A 91 4.75 5.91 10.98
CA GLN A 91 3.36 5.77 10.58
C GLN A 91 3.19 6.14 9.10
N ILE A 92 2.29 5.43 8.43
CA ILE A 92 2.00 5.64 7.00
C ILE A 92 1.17 6.91 6.86
N SER A 93 1.72 7.93 6.19
CA SER A 93 1.07 9.22 6.00
C SER A 93 0.14 9.25 4.80
N ARG A 94 0.45 8.48 3.76
CA ARG A 94 -0.33 8.39 2.53
C ARG A 94 -0.20 6.99 1.94
N PHE A 95 -1.25 6.51 1.29
CA PHE A 95 -1.21 5.24 0.57
C PHE A 95 -2.01 5.32 -0.72
N LEU A 96 -1.80 4.35 -1.59
CA LEU A 96 -2.65 4.09 -2.73
C LEU A 96 -2.84 2.59 -2.89
N ILE A 97 -3.92 2.22 -3.56
CA ILE A 97 -4.15 0.83 -3.97
C ILE A 97 -3.76 0.72 -5.44
N LEU A 98 -2.79 -0.12 -5.74
CA LEU A 98 -2.32 -0.32 -7.11
C LEU A 98 -3.46 -0.82 -8.00
N HIS A 99 -3.50 -0.30 -9.21
CA HIS A 99 -4.51 -0.63 -10.24
C HIS A 99 -4.36 -2.03 -10.81
N LYS A 100 -3.24 -2.70 -10.53
CA LYS A 100 -2.95 -4.07 -10.95
C LYS A 100 -2.21 -4.81 -9.84
N GLU A 101 -2.30 -6.13 -9.83
CA GLU A 101 -1.49 -6.93 -8.91
C GLU A 101 -0.01 -6.88 -9.31
N LEU A 102 0.87 -6.88 -8.31
CA LEU A 102 2.28 -7.15 -8.54
C LEU A 102 2.41 -8.61 -9.00
N ASP A 103 3.05 -8.84 -10.13
CA ASP A 103 3.00 -10.10 -10.84
C ASP A 103 4.40 -10.66 -11.10
N PRO A 104 4.64 -11.97 -10.86
CA PRO A 104 5.91 -12.60 -11.22
C PRO A 104 6.21 -12.57 -12.71
N ASP A 105 5.18 -12.65 -13.56
CA ASP A 105 5.34 -12.61 -15.02
C ASP A 105 5.79 -11.24 -15.50
N ASP A 106 5.45 -10.19 -14.76
CA ASP A 106 5.94 -8.83 -15.01
C ASP A 106 7.29 -8.56 -14.31
N GLY A 107 7.84 -9.54 -13.61
CA GLY A 107 9.11 -9.43 -12.90
C GLY A 107 9.05 -8.62 -11.61
N GLU A 108 7.87 -8.28 -11.13
CA GLU A 108 7.67 -7.38 -9.98
C GLU A 108 7.83 -8.06 -8.63
N ILE A 109 7.49 -9.34 -8.58
CA ILE A 109 7.73 -10.19 -7.41
C ILE A 109 8.41 -11.48 -7.82
N THR A 110 9.11 -12.13 -6.89
CA THR A 110 9.68 -13.47 -7.12
C THR A 110 8.61 -14.54 -6.92
N ARG A 111 8.92 -15.79 -7.32
CA ARG A 111 8.02 -16.93 -7.09
C ARG A 111 7.73 -17.16 -5.61
N THR A 112 8.64 -16.72 -4.72
CA THR A 112 8.45 -16.80 -3.27
C THR A 112 7.84 -15.55 -2.67
N ALA A 113 7.18 -14.73 -3.52
CA ALA A 113 6.47 -13.50 -3.15
C ALA A 113 7.35 -12.42 -2.52
N LYS A 114 8.61 -12.31 -2.94
CA LYS A 114 9.48 -11.19 -2.57
C LYS A 114 9.35 -10.07 -3.61
N VAL A 115 9.04 -8.88 -3.15
CA VAL A 115 8.96 -7.69 -4.00
C VAL A 115 10.34 -7.33 -4.53
N ARG A 116 10.43 -7.13 -5.84
CA ARG A 116 11.67 -6.67 -6.49
C ARG A 116 11.69 -5.15 -6.46
N ARG A 117 12.18 -4.60 -5.34
CA ARG A 117 12.07 -3.17 -5.03
C ARG A 117 12.66 -2.23 -6.08
N SER A 118 13.82 -2.56 -6.64
CA SER A 118 14.45 -1.73 -7.67
C SER A 118 13.58 -1.60 -8.90
N LEU A 119 12.98 -2.71 -9.35
CA LEU A 119 12.08 -2.71 -10.51
C LEU A 119 10.78 -1.94 -10.21
N VAL A 120 10.22 -2.15 -9.02
CA VAL A 120 9.00 -1.45 -8.60
C VAL A 120 9.26 0.06 -8.49
N ASN A 121 10.39 0.46 -7.91
CA ASN A 121 10.78 1.87 -7.80
C ASN A 121 10.89 2.53 -9.17
N GLU A 122 11.45 1.83 -10.14
CA GLU A 122 11.60 2.35 -11.50
C GLU A 122 10.28 2.39 -12.25
N ARG A 123 9.56 1.28 -12.27
CA ARG A 123 8.31 1.13 -13.04
C ARG A 123 7.19 2.02 -12.52
N TYR A 124 7.08 2.17 -11.21
CA TYR A 124 6.01 2.94 -10.56
C TYR A 124 6.48 4.29 -10.03
N ALA A 125 7.59 4.81 -10.55
CA ALA A 125 8.17 6.08 -10.08
C ALA A 125 7.17 7.23 -10.07
N VAL A 126 6.30 7.33 -11.08
CA VAL A 126 5.29 8.38 -11.17
C VAL A 126 4.28 8.31 -10.01
N LEU A 127 3.94 7.11 -9.56
CA LEU A 127 3.04 6.92 -8.42
C LEU A 127 3.76 7.23 -7.10
N ILE A 128 5.02 6.83 -6.97
CA ILE A 128 5.82 7.13 -5.77
C ILE A 128 5.99 8.64 -5.64
N ASP A 129 6.34 9.34 -6.71
CA ASP A 129 6.48 10.79 -6.71
C ASP A 129 5.16 11.47 -6.32
N ALA A 130 4.03 10.97 -6.81
CA ALA A 130 2.72 11.49 -6.47
C ALA A 130 2.38 11.28 -4.98
N LEU A 131 2.78 10.16 -4.39
CA LEU A 131 2.61 9.92 -2.95
C LEU A 131 3.34 10.96 -2.10
N TYR A 132 4.43 11.52 -2.60
CA TYR A 132 5.22 12.54 -1.89
C TYR A 132 4.89 13.97 -2.34
N ASP A 133 3.92 14.16 -3.22
CA ASP A 133 3.44 15.47 -3.62
C ASP A 133 2.10 15.77 -2.93
N PRO A 134 2.08 16.67 -1.92
CA PRO A 134 0.85 16.94 -1.15
C PRO A 134 -0.30 17.48 -2.01
N ALA A 135 -0.01 18.07 -3.17
CA ALA A 135 -1.03 18.59 -4.08
C ALA A 135 -1.73 17.50 -4.88
N LYS A 136 -1.12 16.30 -4.97
CA LYS A 136 -1.66 15.20 -5.75
C LYS A 136 -2.64 14.38 -4.93
N LYS A 137 -3.87 14.25 -5.42
CA LYS A 137 -4.91 13.38 -4.85
C LYS A 137 -5.21 12.18 -5.75
N ARG A 138 -4.77 12.25 -7.00
CA ARG A 138 -4.86 11.18 -7.99
C ARG A 138 -3.65 11.24 -8.90
N GLN A 139 -3.29 10.11 -9.49
CA GLN A 139 -2.21 10.05 -10.47
C GLN A 139 -2.54 9.03 -11.55
N LYS A 140 -2.44 9.44 -12.79
CA LYS A 140 -2.58 8.55 -13.94
C LYS A 140 -1.25 7.84 -14.19
N ILE A 141 -1.35 6.57 -14.59
CA ILE A 141 -0.19 5.75 -14.93
C ILE A 141 -0.54 4.82 -16.10
N LYS A 142 0.44 4.57 -16.94
CA LYS A 142 0.39 3.55 -17.99
C LYS A 142 1.47 2.53 -17.69
N THR A 143 1.07 1.28 -17.47
CA THR A 143 1.97 0.20 -17.05
C THR A 143 1.98 -0.91 -18.08
N GLU A 144 3.16 -1.32 -18.55
CA GLU A 144 3.31 -2.48 -19.42
C GLU A 144 3.07 -3.76 -18.61
N VAL A 145 2.28 -4.68 -19.18
CA VAL A 145 1.97 -5.97 -18.55
C VAL A 145 2.19 -7.10 -19.56
N THR A 146 2.48 -8.29 -19.02
CA THR A 146 2.57 -9.52 -19.78
C THR A 146 1.32 -10.36 -19.51
N PHE A 147 0.55 -10.67 -20.55
CA PHE A 147 -0.64 -11.51 -20.46
C PHE A 147 -0.26 -12.99 -20.38
N GLU A 148 -1.21 -13.84 -19.96
CA GLU A 148 -0.99 -15.30 -19.81
C GLU A 148 -0.47 -15.97 -21.07
N ASP A 149 -0.87 -15.47 -22.25
CA ASP A 149 -0.41 -15.99 -23.54
C ASP A 149 0.96 -15.46 -23.99
N GLY A 150 1.63 -14.70 -23.14
CA GLY A 150 2.96 -14.12 -23.41
C GLY A 150 2.94 -12.80 -24.16
N ARG A 151 1.76 -12.34 -24.62
CA ARG A 151 1.65 -11.04 -25.27
C ARG A 151 1.87 -9.91 -24.25
N ARG A 152 2.41 -8.80 -24.72
CA ARG A 152 2.59 -7.59 -23.93
C ARG A 152 1.51 -6.56 -24.30
N GLY A 153 1.07 -5.81 -23.32
CA GLY A 153 0.13 -4.72 -23.50
C GLY A 153 0.27 -3.72 -22.37
N ASP A 154 -0.56 -2.69 -22.42
CA ASP A 154 -0.54 -1.64 -21.41
C ASP A 154 -1.84 -1.64 -20.61
N ILE A 155 -1.72 -1.39 -19.32
CA ILE A 155 -2.85 -1.09 -18.43
C ILE A 155 -2.73 0.36 -18.03
N GLU A 156 -3.78 1.14 -18.28
CA GLU A 156 -3.89 2.52 -17.83
C GLU A 156 -4.66 2.54 -16.51
N GLY A 157 -4.16 3.30 -15.54
CA GLY A 157 -4.81 3.49 -14.26
C GLY A 157 -4.93 4.97 -13.93
N ASP A 158 -5.99 5.31 -13.20
CA ASP A 158 -6.16 6.61 -12.57
C ASP A 158 -6.30 6.33 -11.07
N VAL A 159 -5.20 6.43 -10.35
CA VAL A 159 -5.06 5.92 -9.00
C VAL A 159 -5.30 7.02 -7.98
N GLU A 160 -6.25 6.78 -7.05
CA GLU A 160 -6.50 7.69 -5.94
C GLU A 160 -5.40 7.58 -4.90
N ILE A 161 -5.01 8.72 -4.33
CA ILE A 161 -4.06 8.80 -3.23
C ILE A 161 -4.82 9.24 -1.99
N ARG A 162 -4.68 8.48 -0.91
CA ARG A 162 -5.40 8.73 0.33
C ARG A 162 -4.46 9.20 1.42
N ASP A 163 -4.79 10.37 2.01
CA ASP A 163 -4.07 10.90 3.19
C ASP A 163 -4.55 10.18 4.45
N MET A 164 -3.62 9.93 5.37
CA MET A 164 -3.93 9.35 6.66
C MET A 164 -3.76 10.38 7.77
N LYS A 165 -4.69 10.36 8.73
CA LYS A 165 -4.53 11.10 9.98
C LYS A 165 -3.66 10.25 10.91
N LEU A 166 -2.50 10.77 11.28
CA LEU A 166 -1.56 10.04 12.13
C LEU A 166 -2.00 10.09 13.60
N HIS A 167 -1.64 9.05 14.32
CA HIS A 167 -1.88 8.95 15.77
C HIS A 167 -0.79 9.70 16.52
N ALA A 168 -1.18 10.39 17.58
CA ALA A 168 -0.25 11.08 18.47
C ALA A 168 0.69 10.07 19.13
N ILE A 169 1.95 10.47 19.28
CA ILE A 169 2.97 9.66 19.93
C ILE A 169 3.16 10.17 21.36
N ASP A 170 2.86 9.32 22.35
CA ASP A 170 3.10 9.62 23.75
C ASP A 170 4.49 9.15 24.16
N ARG A 171 5.48 10.01 23.96
CA ARG A 171 6.87 9.69 24.28
C ARG A 171 7.13 9.61 25.78
N ALA A 172 6.28 10.23 26.59
CA ALA A 172 6.39 10.15 28.06
C ALA A 172 6.07 8.74 28.55
N SER A 173 5.08 8.06 27.96
CA SER A 173 4.72 6.69 28.33
C SER A 173 5.86 5.70 28.05
N PHE A 174 6.65 5.93 27.00
CA PHE A 174 7.80 5.07 26.67
C PHE A 174 8.91 5.18 27.74
N LYS A 175 9.14 6.36 28.30
CA LYS A 175 10.11 6.57 29.36
C LYS A 175 9.66 5.88 30.65
N GLU A 176 8.38 5.98 31.02
CA GLU A 176 7.82 5.32 32.18
C GLU A 176 7.93 3.79 32.09
N ALA A 177 7.68 3.23 30.93
CA ALA A 177 7.77 1.79 30.70
C ALA A 177 9.22 1.27 30.76
N ALA A 178 10.23 2.13 30.56
CA ALA A 178 11.65 1.76 30.60
C ALA A 178 12.25 1.85 32.02
N GLU A 179 11.58 2.48 32.93
CA GLU A 179 11.96 2.57 34.34
C GLU A 179 11.33 1.41 35.15
#